data_090d3ab5e36b8ef688499192b47e4843
#
_entry.id   090d3ab5e36b8ef688499192b47e4843
#
_cell.length_a   1.000
_cell.length_b   1.000
_cell.length_c   1.000
_cell.angle_alpha   90.00
_cell.angle_beta   90.00
_cell.angle_gamma   90.00
#
_symmetry.space_group_name_H-M   'P 1'
#
loop_
_entity.id
_entity.type
_entity.pdbx_description
1 polymer ?
#
loop_
_entity_poly.entity_id
_entity_poly.type
_entity_poly.pdbx_seq_one_letter_code
_entity_poly.pdbx_strand_id
1 'polypeptide(L)'
;MEVSMSKVSCIVLAAGAGRRMGHDENKIFIKLGNKSIIQWTLSHIEQVKAVSEVILVVADGEASYMEQHIASLGLSKSIKIITGGKERQDSVYAGLQAVSDDMDIVLVHDGARPLAKPELFERVIEGAKTHGAVTIGVPSTDTIKRVDIDGQVLETLNRNELMNIQTPQGFQKDIFKEAQESAKRDAYLGTDDVSLVEYIGKDVYILDGDYENIKVTTPNDIAVAKRYLGIKEQQMRVGFGYDIHRLKEGR
;
A
#
# COMPACT_ATOMS: atom_id res chain seq x y z
N MET A 1 24.55 -18.10 20.74
CA MET A 1 23.07 -18.01 20.74
C MET A 1 22.67 -17.59 19.34
N GLU A 2 22.09 -18.51 18.57
CA GLU A 2 21.42 -18.10 17.32
C GLU A 2 20.31 -17.14 17.70
N VAL A 3 20.41 -15.90 17.25
CA VAL A 3 19.31 -14.96 17.33
C VAL A 3 18.24 -15.50 16.40
N SER A 4 17.20 -16.12 16.96
CA SER A 4 16.04 -16.56 16.19
C SER A 4 15.52 -15.35 15.41
N MET A 5 15.62 -15.39 14.10
CA MET A 5 15.07 -14.33 13.27
C MET A 5 13.55 -14.33 13.42
N SER A 6 12.97 -13.20 13.82
CA SER A 6 11.53 -13.06 13.95
C SER A 6 10.87 -13.39 12.62
N LYS A 7 9.82 -14.21 12.66
CA LYS A 7 9.02 -14.55 11.48
C LYS A 7 7.98 -13.46 11.24
N VAL A 8 7.86 -13.05 10.01
CA VAL A 8 7.03 -11.91 9.61
C VAL A 8 6.01 -12.32 8.56
N SER A 9 4.73 -12.02 8.83
CA SER A 9 3.65 -12.09 7.85
C SER A 9 3.29 -10.69 7.37
N CYS A 10 3.01 -10.53 6.08
CA CYS A 10 2.57 -9.27 5.48
C CYS A 10 1.15 -9.40 4.92
N ILE A 11 0.20 -8.69 5.52
CA ILE A 11 -1.17 -8.56 5.02
C ILE A 11 -1.18 -7.46 3.97
N VAL A 12 -1.50 -7.80 2.73
CA VAL A 12 -1.56 -6.87 1.60
C VAL A 12 -3.02 -6.64 1.20
N LEU A 13 -3.48 -5.40 1.33
CA LEU A 13 -4.87 -5.04 1.06
C LEU A 13 -5.07 -4.72 -0.42
N ALA A 14 -5.80 -5.58 -1.09
CA ALA A 14 -6.10 -5.53 -2.52
C ALA A 14 -7.61 -5.47 -2.82
N ALA A 15 -8.48 -5.51 -1.80
CA ALA A 15 -9.95 -5.55 -1.93
C ALA A 15 -10.62 -4.19 -2.27
N GLY A 16 -9.86 -3.12 -2.43
CA GLY A 16 -10.40 -1.78 -2.66
C GLY A 16 -11.01 -1.61 -4.05
N ALA A 17 -12.32 -1.38 -4.13
CA ALA A 17 -13.10 -1.31 -5.38
C ALA A 17 -12.76 -0.16 -6.36
N GLY A 18 -11.71 0.62 -6.15
CA GLY A 18 -11.23 1.64 -7.09
C GLY A 18 -12.23 2.71 -7.58
N ARG A 19 -13.38 2.85 -6.91
CA ARG A 19 -14.54 3.69 -7.34
C ARG A 19 -14.18 5.11 -7.83
N ARG A 20 -13.08 5.67 -7.31
CA ARG A 20 -12.59 7.02 -7.68
C ARG A 20 -11.84 7.09 -9.01
N MET A 21 -11.53 5.94 -9.62
CA MET A 21 -10.76 5.86 -10.87
C MET A 21 -11.64 5.82 -12.12
N GLY A 22 -12.99 5.69 -11.97
CA GLY A 22 -13.93 5.66 -13.12
C GLY A 22 -13.81 4.41 -14.00
N HIS A 23 -13.14 3.36 -13.55
CA HIS A 23 -13.02 2.09 -14.23
C HIS A 23 -13.84 1.01 -13.51
N ASP A 24 -14.41 0.09 -14.26
CA ASP A 24 -15.13 -1.08 -13.73
C ASP A 24 -14.18 -2.11 -13.10
N GLU A 25 -12.89 -2.04 -13.42
CA GLU A 25 -11.85 -2.91 -12.89
C GLU A 25 -11.14 -2.31 -11.67
N ASN A 26 -10.71 -3.20 -10.77
CA ASN A 26 -9.94 -2.81 -9.59
C ASN A 26 -8.59 -2.18 -10.02
N LYS A 27 -8.35 -0.95 -9.57
CA LYS A 27 -7.19 -0.13 -9.93
C LYS A 27 -5.82 -0.81 -9.74
N ILE A 28 -5.73 -1.81 -8.83
CA ILE A 28 -4.47 -2.51 -8.57
C ILE A 28 -3.96 -3.32 -9.76
N PHE A 29 -4.85 -3.63 -10.73
CA PHE A 29 -4.50 -4.33 -11.96
C PHE A 29 -4.01 -3.39 -13.08
N ILE A 30 -4.12 -2.07 -12.90
CA ILE A 30 -3.62 -1.08 -13.86
C ILE A 30 -2.10 -1.25 -14.03
N LYS A 31 -1.65 -1.30 -15.29
CA LYS A 31 -0.24 -1.47 -15.62
C LYS A 31 0.56 -0.17 -15.48
N LEU A 32 1.68 -0.31 -14.79
CA LEU A 32 2.78 0.65 -14.75
C LEU A 32 3.97 0.01 -15.49
N GLY A 33 4.09 0.28 -16.77
CA GLY A 33 5.05 -0.39 -17.64
C GLY A 33 4.70 -1.88 -17.85
N ASN A 34 5.64 -2.76 -17.51
CA ASN A 34 5.51 -4.21 -17.70
C ASN A 34 4.80 -4.94 -16.56
N LYS A 35 4.58 -4.29 -15.41
CA LYS A 35 3.91 -4.85 -14.22
C LYS A 35 2.69 -4.03 -13.87
N SER A 36 1.69 -4.66 -13.25
CA SER A 36 0.58 -3.94 -12.62
C SER A 36 0.99 -3.35 -11.26
N ILE A 37 0.14 -2.47 -10.71
CA ILE A 37 0.36 -1.85 -9.39
C ILE A 37 0.61 -2.94 -8.33
N ILE A 38 -0.25 -3.95 -8.24
CA ILE A 38 -0.10 -5.03 -7.25
C ILE A 38 1.15 -5.87 -7.51
N GLN A 39 1.52 -6.10 -8.77
CA GLN A 39 2.74 -6.83 -9.12
C GLN A 39 4.00 -6.08 -8.70
N TRP A 40 4.03 -4.76 -8.80
CA TRP A 40 5.12 -3.94 -8.26
C TRP A 40 5.20 -4.05 -6.74
N THR A 41 4.08 -3.89 -6.04
CA THR A 41 4.01 -4.02 -4.58
C THR A 41 4.55 -5.38 -4.11
N LEU A 42 4.05 -6.47 -4.70
CA LEU A 42 4.49 -7.82 -4.34
C LEU A 42 5.97 -8.07 -4.69
N SER A 43 6.46 -7.49 -5.81
CA SER A 43 7.88 -7.61 -6.18
C SER A 43 8.83 -6.92 -5.17
N HIS A 44 8.40 -5.85 -4.51
CA HIS A 44 9.18 -5.23 -3.43
C HIS A 44 9.12 -6.06 -2.16
N ILE A 45 7.94 -6.56 -1.78
CA ILE A 45 7.78 -7.43 -0.60
C ILE A 45 8.60 -8.73 -0.76
N GLU A 46 8.67 -9.29 -1.96
CA GLU A 46 9.49 -10.47 -2.27
C GLU A 46 10.96 -10.29 -1.88
N GLN A 47 11.49 -9.07 -2.01
CA GLN A 47 12.89 -8.76 -1.68
C GLN A 47 13.14 -8.62 -0.16
N VAL A 48 12.11 -8.47 0.66
CA VAL A 48 12.23 -8.34 2.13
C VAL A 48 12.45 -9.72 2.74
N LYS A 49 13.69 -10.04 3.10
CA LYS A 49 14.08 -11.40 3.54
C LYS A 49 13.34 -11.88 4.80
N ALA A 50 13.02 -10.97 5.73
CA ALA A 50 12.34 -11.30 6.97
C ALA A 50 10.86 -11.70 6.77
N VAL A 51 10.21 -11.25 5.68
CA VAL A 51 8.85 -11.65 5.35
C VAL A 51 8.87 -13.04 4.75
N SER A 52 8.23 -13.99 5.41
CA SER A 52 8.11 -15.39 4.96
C SER A 52 6.73 -15.74 4.42
N GLU A 53 5.70 -14.97 4.82
CA GLU A 53 4.30 -15.18 4.45
C GLU A 53 3.65 -13.89 3.98
N VAL A 54 2.82 -13.98 2.95
CA VAL A 54 1.98 -12.88 2.45
C VAL A 54 0.53 -13.33 2.46
N ILE A 55 -0.33 -12.55 3.13
CA ILE A 55 -1.78 -12.72 3.09
C ILE A 55 -2.34 -11.65 2.15
N LEU A 56 -2.74 -12.05 0.97
CA LEU A 56 -3.27 -11.13 -0.05
C LEU A 56 -4.80 -11.09 0.07
N VAL A 57 -5.32 -9.95 0.52
CA VAL A 57 -6.75 -9.76 0.76
C VAL A 57 -7.38 -9.11 -0.46
N VAL A 58 -8.26 -9.83 -1.16
CA VAL A 58 -8.88 -9.41 -2.42
C VAL A 58 -10.38 -9.16 -2.26
N ALA A 59 -11.00 -8.50 -3.23
CA ALA A 59 -12.45 -8.37 -3.28
C ALA A 59 -13.12 -9.72 -3.54
N ASP A 60 -14.40 -9.81 -3.20
CA ASP A 60 -15.19 -11.01 -3.47
C ASP A 60 -15.20 -11.32 -4.98
N GLY A 61 -14.99 -12.59 -5.31
CA GLY A 61 -14.88 -13.07 -6.68
C GLY A 61 -13.55 -12.83 -7.39
N GLU A 62 -12.60 -12.06 -6.81
CA GLU A 62 -11.31 -11.73 -7.46
C GLU A 62 -10.19 -12.75 -7.19
N ALA A 63 -10.38 -13.74 -6.30
CA ALA A 63 -9.30 -14.62 -5.84
C ALA A 63 -8.63 -15.39 -7.00
N SER A 64 -9.40 -16.07 -7.84
CA SER A 64 -8.87 -16.85 -8.98
C SER A 64 -8.19 -15.95 -10.03
N TYR A 65 -8.72 -14.75 -10.26
CA TYR A 65 -8.11 -13.79 -11.17
C TYR A 65 -6.77 -13.30 -10.62
N MET A 66 -6.74 -12.96 -9.32
CA MET A 66 -5.51 -12.52 -8.65
C MET A 66 -4.43 -13.61 -8.70
N GLU A 67 -4.78 -14.87 -8.42
CA GLU A 67 -3.85 -15.99 -8.47
C GLU A 67 -3.18 -16.11 -9.85
N GLN A 68 -3.99 -16.09 -10.92
CA GLN A 68 -3.48 -16.12 -12.30
C GLN A 68 -2.62 -14.87 -12.61
N HIS A 69 -3.05 -13.70 -12.12
CA HIS A 69 -2.39 -12.43 -12.39
C HIS A 69 -0.99 -12.34 -11.80
N ILE A 70 -0.77 -12.92 -10.61
CA ILE A 70 0.53 -12.90 -9.93
C ILE A 70 1.41 -14.11 -10.25
N ALA A 71 0.87 -15.16 -10.88
CA ALA A 71 1.60 -16.41 -11.17
C ALA A 71 2.91 -16.17 -11.95
N SER A 72 2.93 -15.19 -12.84
CA SER A 72 4.11 -14.84 -13.65
C SER A 72 5.26 -14.20 -12.86
N LEU A 73 5.04 -13.81 -11.59
CA LEU A 73 6.06 -13.17 -10.76
C LEU A 73 7.07 -14.17 -10.20
N GLY A 74 6.74 -15.46 -10.15
CA GLY A 74 7.63 -16.50 -9.59
C GLY A 74 8.00 -16.24 -8.13
N LEU A 75 7.02 -15.79 -7.32
CA LEU A 75 7.24 -15.46 -5.91
C LEU A 75 7.63 -16.70 -5.12
N SER A 76 8.64 -16.57 -4.27
CA SER A 76 9.18 -17.66 -3.44
C SER A 76 8.49 -17.76 -2.07
N LYS A 77 7.87 -16.66 -1.63
CA LYS A 77 7.18 -16.59 -0.34
C LYS A 77 5.86 -17.36 -0.35
N SER A 78 5.46 -17.86 0.82
CA SER A 78 4.11 -18.42 1.00
C SER A 78 3.05 -17.35 0.79
N ILE A 79 2.15 -17.55 -0.17
CA ILE A 79 1.05 -16.62 -0.46
C ILE A 79 -0.27 -17.30 -0.19
N LYS A 80 -1.10 -16.68 0.66
CA LYS A 80 -2.50 -17.05 0.88
C LYS A 80 -3.37 -15.93 0.32
N ILE A 81 -4.32 -16.27 -0.54
CA ILE A 81 -5.30 -15.31 -1.10
C ILE A 81 -6.62 -15.53 -0.38
N ILE A 82 -7.18 -14.47 0.19
CA ILE A 82 -8.43 -14.53 0.94
C ILE A 82 -9.35 -13.39 0.51
N THR A 83 -10.65 -13.58 0.72
CA THR A 83 -11.66 -12.54 0.47
C THR A 83 -11.70 -11.56 1.65
N GLY A 84 -11.70 -10.27 1.35
CA GLY A 84 -11.86 -9.21 2.33
C GLY A 84 -13.29 -9.03 2.82
N GLY A 85 -13.46 -8.14 3.81
CA GLY A 85 -14.75 -7.78 4.36
C GLY A 85 -15.35 -6.52 3.72
N LYS A 86 -16.43 -6.02 4.33
CA LYS A 86 -17.15 -4.84 3.84
C LYS A 86 -16.34 -3.55 3.97
N GLU A 87 -15.68 -3.38 5.10
CA GLU A 87 -14.82 -2.24 5.39
C GLU A 87 -13.34 -2.64 5.29
N ARG A 88 -12.45 -1.64 5.21
CA ARG A 88 -11.00 -1.89 5.22
C ARG A 88 -10.58 -2.65 6.48
N GLN A 89 -11.11 -2.26 7.64
CA GLN A 89 -10.82 -2.90 8.94
C GLN A 89 -11.25 -4.37 8.95
N ASP A 90 -12.42 -4.70 8.38
CA ASP A 90 -12.89 -6.09 8.27
C ASP A 90 -11.95 -6.93 7.39
N SER A 91 -11.44 -6.32 6.31
CA SER A 91 -10.46 -6.96 5.42
C SER A 91 -9.14 -7.24 6.14
N VAL A 92 -8.65 -6.30 6.96
CA VAL A 92 -7.46 -6.50 7.80
C VAL A 92 -7.69 -7.57 8.84
N TYR A 93 -8.86 -7.58 9.51
CA TYR A 93 -9.23 -8.60 10.48
C TYR A 93 -9.25 -10.00 9.83
N ALA A 94 -9.87 -10.14 8.65
CA ALA A 94 -9.85 -11.41 7.91
C ALA A 94 -8.41 -11.83 7.56
N GLY A 95 -7.57 -10.88 7.14
CA GLY A 95 -6.15 -11.11 6.90
C GLY A 95 -5.41 -11.63 8.13
N LEU A 96 -5.64 -11.01 9.28
CA LEU A 96 -5.01 -11.41 10.55
C LEU A 96 -5.42 -12.83 10.98
N GLN A 97 -6.67 -13.24 10.74
CA GLN A 97 -7.13 -14.61 11.03
C GLN A 97 -6.45 -15.66 10.14
N ALA A 98 -5.93 -15.29 8.98
CA ALA A 98 -5.22 -16.18 8.07
C ALA A 98 -3.70 -16.24 8.33
N VAL A 99 -3.15 -15.35 9.16
CA VAL A 99 -1.74 -15.34 9.54
C VAL A 99 -1.40 -16.62 10.32
N SER A 100 -0.28 -17.24 9.97
CA SER A 100 0.19 -18.47 10.62
C SER A 100 0.55 -18.23 12.09
N ASP A 101 0.34 -19.25 12.94
CA ASP A 101 0.49 -19.12 14.39
C ASP A 101 1.92 -18.80 14.82
N ASP A 102 2.90 -19.23 14.06
CA ASP A 102 4.33 -19.08 14.34
C ASP A 102 4.92 -17.73 13.87
N MET A 103 4.08 -16.79 13.45
CA MET A 103 4.51 -15.43 13.11
C MET A 103 4.58 -14.53 14.34
N ASP A 104 5.68 -13.79 14.48
CA ASP A 104 5.93 -12.86 15.58
C ASP A 104 5.44 -11.44 15.26
N ILE A 105 5.65 -11.03 14.01
CA ILE A 105 5.36 -9.68 13.50
C ILE A 105 4.35 -9.76 12.35
N VAL A 106 3.39 -8.85 12.37
CA VAL A 106 2.42 -8.66 11.30
C VAL A 106 2.60 -7.27 10.70
N LEU A 107 2.78 -7.22 9.40
CA LEU A 107 2.73 -5.98 8.62
C LEU A 107 1.37 -5.84 7.94
N VAL A 108 0.85 -4.62 7.88
CA VAL A 108 -0.31 -4.29 7.04
C VAL A 108 0.14 -3.29 5.98
N HIS A 109 -0.10 -3.62 4.72
CA HIS A 109 0.32 -2.79 3.60
C HIS A 109 -0.78 -2.62 2.55
N ASP A 110 -0.92 -1.40 2.03
CA ASP A 110 -1.83 -1.11 0.94
C ASP A 110 -1.27 -1.67 -0.40
N GLY A 111 -1.98 -2.56 -1.07
CA GLY A 111 -1.60 -3.09 -2.38
C GLY A 111 -1.48 -2.03 -3.48
N ALA A 112 -2.03 -0.84 -3.24
CA ALA A 112 -1.96 0.32 -4.13
C ALA A 112 -0.75 1.24 -3.87
N ARG A 113 0.29 0.78 -3.16
CA ARG A 113 1.56 1.51 -2.96
C ARG A 113 2.73 0.80 -3.66
N PRO A 114 2.82 0.91 -4.99
CA PRO A 114 3.81 0.17 -5.79
C PRO A 114 5.25 0.65 -5.61
N LEU A 115 5.47 1.73 -4.86
CA LEU A 115 6.76 2.38 -4.68
C LEU A 115 7.34 2.18 -3.26
N ALA A 116 6.67 1.40 -2.40
CA ALA A 116 7.19 1.03 -1.10
C ALA A 116 8.44 0.14 -1.25
N LYS A 117 9.61 0.72 -1.09
CA LYS A 117 10.91 0.04 -1.23
C LYS A 117 11.13 -0.95 -0.08
N PRO A 118 11.91 -2.05 -0.28
CA PRO A 118 12.17 -3.05 0.76
C PRO A 118 12.68 -2.47 2.08
N GLU A 119 13.47 -1.42 2.04
CA GLU A 119 14.05 -0.77 3.21
C GLU A 119 12.99 -0.16 4.15
N LEU A 120 11.83 0.26 3.60
CA LEU A 120 10.71 0.73 4.42
C LEU A 120 10.10 -0.41 5.23
N PHE A 121 9.96 -1.58 4.64
CA PHE A 121 9.47 -2.77 5.34
C PHE A 121 10.44 -3.22 6.43
N GLU A 122 11.74 -3.26 6.13
CA GLU A 122 12.78 -3.64 7.08
C GLU A 122 12.80 -2.69 8.29
N ARG A 123 12.69 -1.38 8.06
CA ARG A 123 12.59 -0.37 9.11
C ARG A 123 11.37 -0.60 10.02
N VAL A 124 10.21 -0.88 9.41
CA VAL A 124 8.97 -1.13 10.15
C VAL A 124 9.06 -2.42 10.95
N ILE A 125 9.68 -3.48 10.43
CA ILE A 125 9.90 -4.74 11.14
C ILE A 125 10.75 -4.51 12.38
N GLU A 126 11.87 -3.81 12.26
CA GLU A 126 12.75 -3.52 13.42
C GLU A 126 12.07 -2.60 14.43
N GLY A 127 11.32 -1.60 13.94
CA GLY A 127 10.51 -0.74 14.81
C GLY A 127 9.44 -1.50 15.57
N ALA A 128 8.72 -2.42 14.93
CA ALA A 128 7.68 -3.24 15.57
C ALA A 128 8.28 -4.18 16.65
N LYS A 129 9.45 -4.75 16.42
CA LYS A 129 10.17 -5.53 17.44
C LYS A 129 10.48 -4.70 18.67
N THR A 130 10.90 -3.45 18.47
CA THR A 130 11.35 -2.56 19.54
C THR A 130 10.20 -1.93 20.32
N HIS A 131 9.17 -1.47 19.59
CA HIS A 131 8.12 -0.61 20.13
C HIS A 131 6.74 -1.30 20.24
N GLY A 132 6.58 -2.47 19.64
CA GLY A 132 5.30 -3.19 19.64
C GLY A 132 4.36 -2.80 18.50
N ALA A 133 4.18 -1.51 18.27
CA ALA A 133 3.36 -0.98 17.15
C ALA A 133 4.00 0.25 16.55
N VAL A 134 4.14 0.25 15.22
CA VAL A 134 4.74 1.36 14.48
C VAL A 134 4.06 1.59 13.14
N THR A 135 4.16 2.81 12.66
CA THR A 135 3.82 3.18 11.28
C THR A 135 4.95 4.01 10.68
N ILE A 136 4.91 4.21 9.37
CA ILE A 136 5.76 5.19 8.72
C ILE A 136 4.95 6.41 8.31
N GLY A 137 5.60 7.57 8.26
CA GLY A 137 4.97 8.81 7.86
C GLY A 137 5.97 9.82 7.35
N VAL A 138 5.47 10.84 6.66
CA VAL A 138 6.27 11.98 6.22
C VAL A 138 5.68 13.26 6.79
N PRO A 139 6.50 14.27 7.15
CA PRO A 139 5.99 15.57 7.60
C PRO A 139 5.00 16.16 6.61
N SER A 140 3.90 16.75 7.12
CA SER A 140 2.97 17.48 6.26
C SER A 140 3.63 18.74 5.69
N THR A 141 3.58 18.90 4.37
CA THR A 141 4.12 20.07 3.65
C THR A 141 3.10 21.18 3.52
N ASP A 142 1.81 20.86 3.55
CA ASP A 142 0.73 21.81 3.37
C ASP A 142 0.28 22.46 4.69
N THR A 143 -0.33 23.63 4.60
CA THR A 143 -1.03 24.24 5.73
C THR A 143 -2.37 23.54 5.94
N ILE A 144 -2.57 22.94 7.11
CA ILE A 144 -3.79 22.21 7.45
C ILE A 144 -4.69 23.08 8.31
N LYS A 145 -5.95 23.17 7.89
CA LYS A 145 -7.01 23.90 8.61
C LYS A 145 -8.05 22.91 9.13
N ARG A 146 -8.45 23.05 10.37
CA ARG A 146 -9.68 22.44 10.88
C ARG A 146 -10.83 23.36 10.54
N VAL A 147 -11.88 22.83 9.92
CA VAL A 147 -13.06 23.58 9.50
C VAL A 147 -14.34 22.96 10.07
N ASP A 148 -15.40 23.75 10.18
CA ASP A 148 -16.73 23.24 10.49
C ASP A 148 -17.45 22.72 9.22
N ILE A 149 -18.72 22.32 9.38
CA ILE A 149 -19.54 21.76 8.30
C ILE A 149 -19.82 22.76 7.17
N ASP A 150 -19.79 24.06 7.47
CA ASP A 150 -20.05 25.15 6.53
C ASP A 150 -18.75 25.66 5.85
N GLY A 151 -17.60 25.09 6.21
CA GLY A 151 -16.29 25.46 5.66
C GLY A 151 -15.62 26.64 6.38
N GLN A 152 -16.16 27.11 7.51
CA GLN A 152 -15.50 28.13 8.33
C GLN A 152 -14.27 27.58 9.01
N VAL A 153 -13.16 28.31 8.92
CA VAL A 153 -11.91 27.93 9.57
C VAL A 153 -12.05 28.07 11.09
N LEU A 154 -11.90 26.95 11.79
CA LEU A 154 -11.88 26.89 13.25
C LEU A 154 -10.48 27.08 13.80
N GLU A 155 -9.48 26.49 13.15
CA GLU A 155 -8.10 26.47 13.63
C GLU A 155 -7.12 26.22 12.50
N THR A 156 -5.92 26.79 12.62
CA THR A 156 -4.76 26.41 11.82
C THR A 156 -3.87 25.49 12.66
N LEU A 157 -3.72 24.25 12.24
CA LEU A 157 -2.91 23.27 12.98
C LEU A 157 -1.40 23.56 12.83
N ASN A 158 -0.64 23.27 13.90
CA ASN A 158 0.81 23.36 13.85
C ASN A 158 1.38 22.29 12.95
N ARG A 159 1.83 22.66 11.75
CA ARG A 159 2.35 21.73 10.75
C ARG A 159 3.53 20.86 11.25
N ASN A 160 4.32 21.39 12.18
CA ASN A 160 5.49 20.66 12.72
C ASN A 160 5.09 19.44 13.59
N GLU A 161 3.82 19.34 13.96
CA GLU A 161 3.26 18.23 14.75
C GLU A 161 2.45 17.27 13.89
N LEU A 162 2.41 17.49 12.57
CA LEU A 162 1.55 16.72 11.67
C LEU A 162 2.37 15.85 10.72
N MET A 163 2.00 14.56 10.69
CA MET A 163 2.59 13.57 9.81
C MET A 163 1.52 12.99 8.88
N ASN A 164 1.85 12.85 7.60
CA ASN A 164 1.04 12.11 6.64
C ASN A 164 1.41 10.63 6.75
N ILE A 165 0.49 9.84 7.29
CA ILE A 165 0.73 8.43 7.58
C ILE A 165 0.67 7.58 6.32
N GLN A 166 1.59 6.61 6.26
CA GLN A 166 1.73 5.68 5.15
C GLN A 166 1.64 4.23 5.64
N THR A 167 1.79 3.29 4.72
CA THR A 167 2.03 1.89 5.01
C THR A 167 3.32 1.43 4.30
N PRO A 168 4.02 0.39 4.81
CA PRO A 168 3.57 -0.59 5.81
C PRO A 168 3.42 -0.03 7.22
N GLN A 169 2.46 -0.59 7.96
CA GLN A 169 2.31 -0.46 9.41
C GLN A 169 2.70 -1.80 10.03
N GLY A 170 3.41 -1.80 11.15
CA GLY A 170 3.98 -3.01 11.73
C GLY A 170 3.63 -3.20 13.20
N PHE A 171 3.39 -4.44 13.57
CA PHE A 171 2.87 -4.80 14.89
C PHE A 171 3.49 -6.08 15.38
N GLN A 172 3.75 -6.17 16.69
CA GLN A 172 3.81 -7.47 17.35
C GLN A 172 2.42 -8.12 17.24
N LYS A 173 2.39 -9.38 16.83
CA LYS A 173 1.13 -10.10 16.48
C LYS A 173 0.11 -10.06 17.61
N ASP A 174 0.55 -10.29 18.87
CA ASP A 174 -0.37 -10.33 20.01
C ASP A 174 -1.00 -8.97 20.30
N ILE A 175 -0.22 -7.88 20.21
CA ILE A 175 -0.73 -6.51 20.36
C ILE A 175 -1.78 -6.21 19.30
N PHE A 176 -1.49 -6.57 18.05
CA PHE A 176 -2.41 -6.30 16.94
C PHE A 176 -3.69 -7.12 17.03
N LYS A 177 -3.57 -8.38 17.46
CA LYS A 177 -4.72 -9.24 17.69
C LYS A 177 -5.63 -8.67 18.80
N GLU A 178 -5.07 -8.25 19.93
CA GLU A 178 -5.82 -7.61 21.02
C GLU A 178 -6.54 -6.34 20.54
N ALA A 179 -5.85 -5.50 19.76
CA ALA A 179 -6.43 -4.26 19.21
C ALA A 179 -7.60 -4.53 18.28
N GLN A 180 -7.44 -5.45 17.34
CA GLN A 180 -8.47 -5.84 16.38
C GLN A 180 -9.69 -6.48 17.07
N GLU A 181 -9.48 -7.37 18.03
CA GLU A 181 -10.56 -8.02 18.79
C GLU A 181 -11.34 -7.01 19.66
N SER A 182 -10.64 -6.08 20.30
CA SER A 182 -11.27 -5.02 21.11
C SER A 182 -12.09 -4.08 20.25
N ALA A 183 -11.53 -3.60 19.14
CA ALA A 183 -12.26 -2.74 18.20
C ALA A 183 -13.51 -3.43 17.65
N LYS A 184 -13.43 -4.71 17.31
CA LYS A 184 -14.57 -5.50 16.83
C LYS A 184 -15.64 -5.67 17.89
N ARG A 185 -15.28 -6.01 19.13
CA ARG A 185 -16.20 -6.15 20.25
C ARG A 185 -16.97 -4.87 20.54
N ASP A 186 -16.27 -3.73 20.47
CA ASP A 186 -16.78 -2.42 20.84
C ASP A 186 -17.38 -1.66 19.63
N ALA A 187 -17.43 -2.31 18.45
CA ALA A 187 -17.86 -1.71 17.17
C ALA A 187 -17.11 -0.39 16.84
N TYR A 188 -15.86 -0.28 17.27
CA TYR A 188 -15.01 0.87 16.98
C TYR A 188 -14.43 0.77 15.57
N LEU A 189 -14.58 1.83 14.78
CA LEU A 189 -14.04 1.94 13.43
C LEU A 189 -12.87 2.94 13.44
N GLY A 190 -11.66 2.44 13.29
CA GLY A 190 -10.44 3.23 13.18
C GLY A 190 -10.24 3.81 11.78
N THR A 191 -9.43 4.86 11.69
CA THR A 191 -9.04 5.46 10.40
C THR A 191 -7.95 4.66 9.70
N ASP A 192 -7.10 3.99 10.47
CA ASP A 192 -6.03 3.09 10.02
C ASP A 192 -5.78 2.01 11.10
N ASP A 193 -4.76 1.16 10.89
CA ASP A 193 -4.54 0.01 11.78
C ASP A 193 -3.86 0.39 13.10
N VAL A 194 -3.00 1.42 13.09
CA VAL A 194 -2.36 1.90 14.34
C VAL A 194 -3.37 2.59 15.27
N SER A 195 -4.42 3.22 14.74
CA SER A 195 -5.47 3.83 15.56
C SER A 195 -6.22 2.81 16.42
N LEU A 196 -6.24 1.53 16.04
CA LEU A 196 -6.81 0.47 16.87
C LEU A 196 -5.91 0.13 18.07
N VAL A 197 -4.59 0.27 17.89
CA VAL A 197 -3.62 0.10 19.00
C VAL A 197 -3.72 1.27 19.98
N GLU A 198 -3.86 2.50 19.46
CA GLU A 198 -4.13 3.69 20.27
C GLU A 198 -5.45 3.54 21.06
N TYR A 199 -6.50 2.98 20.43
CA TYR A 199 -7.80 2.73 21.07
C TYR A 199 -7.70 1.85 22.31
N ILE A 200 -6.81 0.87 22.34
CA ILE A 200 -6.56 0.03 23.51
C ILE A 200 -5.52 0.62 24.50
N GLY A 201 -5.15 1.89 24.28
CA GLY A 201 -4.26 2.63 25.18
C GLY A 201 -2.79 2.24 25.11
N LYS A 202 -2.34 1.63 24.01
CA LYS A 202 -0.93 1.30 23.80
C LYS A 202 -0.25 2.34 22.91
N ASP A 203 1.04 2.54 23.12
CA ASP A 203 1.83 3.50 22.37
C ASP A 203 2.05 3.05 20.92
N VAL A 204 2.02 4.03 20.01
CA VAL A 204 2.36 3.87 18.58
C VAL A 204 3.48 4.84 18.24
N TYR A 205 4.48 4.37 17.52
CA TYR A 205 5.59 5.21 17.08
C TYR A 205 5.58 5.41 15.56
N ILE A 206 5.90 6.62 15.12
CA ILE A 206 6.02 6.97 13.71
C ILE A 206 7.50 6.95 13.34
N LEU A 207 7.84 6.18 12.32
CA LEU A 207 9.17 6.13 11.72
C LEU A 207 9.19 6.91 10.41
N ASP A 208 10.38 7.30 9.96
CA ASP A 208 10.52 8.05 8.70
C ASP A 208 10.01 7.23 7.51
N GLY A 209 9.04 7.81 6.79
CA GLY A 209 8.51 7.32 5.53
C GLY A 209 9.32 7.81 4.33
N ASP A 210 8.70 7.75 3.15
CA ASP A 210 9.26 8.25 1.90
C ASP A 210 8.17 8.98 1.11
N TYR A 211 8.43 10.21 0.65
CA TYR A 211 7.49 10.96 -0.19
C TYR A 211 7.19 10.24 -1.53
N GLU A 212 8.10 9.42 -2.01
CA GLU A 212 7.86 8.59 -3.19
C GLU A 212 6.87 7.44 -2.92
N ASN A 213 6.69 7.02 -1.66
CA ASN A 213 5.78 5.94 -1.28
C ASN A 213 4.30 6.39 -1.35
N ILE A 214 3.89 6.89 -2.50
CA ILE A 214 2.52 7.35 -2.74
C ILE A 214 1.54 6.17 -2.81
N LYS A 215 0.30 6.43 -2.39
CA LYS A 215 -0.83 5.53 -2.64
C LYS A 215 -1.52 5.93 -3.93
N VAL A 216 -1.54 5.06 -4.92
CA VAL A 216 -2.23 5.31 -6.20
C VAL A 216 -3.73 5.29 -5.96
N THR A 217 -4.37 6.47 -6.02
CA THR A 217 -5.80 6.66 -5.74
C THR A 217 -6.53 7.39 -6.86
N THR A 218 -5.80 8.15 -7.66
CA THR A 218 -6.32 8.96 -8.78
C THR A 218 -5.56 8.66 -10.07
N PRO A 219 -6.12 8.99 -11.25
CA PRO A 219 -5.39 8.88 -12.52
C PRO A 219 -4.07 9.65 -12.54
N ASN A 220 -4.00 10.78 -11.83
CA ASN A 220 -2.77 11.58 -11.74
C ASN A 220 -1.65 10.84 -11.01
N ASP A 221 -1.99 10.04 -9.99
CA ASP A 221 -1.01 9.24 -9.25
C ASP A 221 -0.34 8.19 -10.14
N ILE A 222 -1.02 7.72 -11.20
CA ILE A 222 -0.45 6.77 -12.18
C ILE A 222 0.72 7.42 -12.92
N ALA A 223 0.57 8.65 -13.38
CA ALA A 223 1.63 9.37 -14.07
C ALA A 223 2.82 9.62 -13.14
N VAL A 224 2.54 10.00 -11.88
CA VAL A 224 3.57 10.18 -10.84
C VAL A 224 4.30 8.88 -10.56
N ALA A 225 3.55 7.76 -10.36
CA ALA A 225 4.14 6.45 -10.10
C ALA A 225 5.02 5.98 -11.27
N LYS A 226 4.57 6.13 -12.52
CA LYS A 226 5.38 5.81 -13.72
C LYS A 226 6.69 6.59 -13.74
N ARG A 227 6.64 7.88 -13.39
CA ARG A 227 7.84 8.74 -13.35
C ARG A 227 8.86 8.23 -12.32
N TYR A 228 8.42 7.90 -11.09
CA TYR A 228 9.29 7.36 -10.03
C TYR A 228 9.86 5.98 -10.40
N LEU A 229 9.10 5.16 -11.12
CA LEU A 229 9.57 3.87 -11.65
C LEU A 229 10.49 4.02 -12.87
N GLY A 230 10.79 5.23 -13.33
CA GLY A 230 11.63 5.48 -14.50
C GLY A 230 11.01 5.01 -15.83
N ILE A 231 9.69 4.80 -15.85
CA ILE A 231 8.97 4.34 -17.03
C ILE A 231 8.78 5.52 -17.97
N LYS A 232 9.49 5.49 -19.09
CA LYS A 232 9.36 6.52 -20.14
C LYS A 232 8.06 6.28 -20.92
N GLU A 233 7.21 7.30 -21.00
CA GLU A 233 6.11 7.28 -21.96
C GLU A 233 6.71 7.34 -23.37
N GLN A 234 6.23 6.45 -24.26
CA GLN A 234 6.60 6.54 -25.67
C GLN A 234 5.98 7.83 -26.23
N GLN A 235 6.78 8.86 -26.36
CA GLN A 235 6.38 10.04 -27.11
C GLN A 235 6.33 9.68 -28.59
N MET A 236 5.13 9.63 -29.17
CA MET A 236 4.97 9.54 -30.60
C MET A 236 5.49 10.85 -31.22
N ARG A 237 6.63 10.79 -31.89
CA ARG A 237 7.14 11.92 -32.66
C ARG A 237 6.60 11.79 -34.07
N VAL A 238 5.73 12.72 -34.47
CA VAL A 238 5.24 12.82 -35.84
C VAL A 238 6.09 13.87 -36.55
N GLY A 239 6.80 13.46 -37.59
CA GLY A 239 7.52 14.36 -38.49
C GLY A 239 6.72 14.54 -39.79
N PHE A 240 6.53 15.77 -40.22
CA PHE A 240 6.00 16.07 -41.55
C PHE A 240 7.17 16.39 -42.49
N GLY A 241 7.30 15.63 -43.56
CA GLY A 241 8.21 15.94 -44.67
C GLY A 241 7.41 16.37 -45.86
N TYR A 242 7.75 17.48 -46.49
CA TYR A 242 7.25 17.88 -47.80
C TYR A 242 8.34 17.66 -48.82
N ASP A 243 8.02 16.90 -49.85
CA ASP A 243 8.86 16.75 -51.05
C ASP A 243 8.21 17.48 -52.21
N ILE A 244 8.92 18.41 -52.81
CA ILE A 244 8.42 19.21 -53.96
C ILE A 244 9.23 18.83 -55.17
N HIS A 245 8.59 18.12 -56.10
CA HIS A 245 9.15 17.83 -57.42
C HIS A 245 8.63 18.79 -58.48
N ARG A 246 9.55 19.27 -59.29
CA ARG A 246 9.18 20.02 -60.51
C ARG A 246 8.64 19.03 -61.56
N LEU A 247 7.40 19.22 -61.96
CA LEU A 247 6.83 18.50 -63.10
C LEU A 247 7.53 18.97 -64.37
N LYS A 248 8.17 18.05 -65.10
CA LYS A 248 8.60 18.27 -66.49
C LYS A 248 7.63 17.56 -67.43
N GLU A 249 7.23 18.23 -68.50
CA GLU A 249 6.47 17.57 -69.59
C GLU A 249 7.27 16.37 -70.10
N GLY A 250 6.66 15.17 -70.11
CA GLY A 250 7.23 13.98 -70.71
C GLY A 250 7.70 12.89 -69.76
N ARG A 251 7.24 12.87 -68.52
CA ARG A 251 7.39 11.71 -67.60
C ARG A 251 6.07 11.30 -67.03
#